data_d3afd4cd91a549b8c65959f66884bbe7
#
_entry.id   d3afd4cd91a549b8c65959f66884bbe7
#
_cell.length_a   1.000
_cell.length_b   1.000
_cell.length_c   1.000
_cell.angle_alpha   90.00
_cell.angle_beta   90.00
_cell.angle_gamma   90.00
#
_symmetry.space_group_name_H-M   'P 1'
#
loop_
_entity.id
_entity.type
_entity.pdbx_description
1 polymer ?
#
loop_
_entity_poly.entity_id
_entity_poly.type
_entity_poly.pdbx_seq_one_letter_code
_entity_poly.pdbx_strand_id
1 'polypeptide(L)'
;MIDILLGGLWGWDGYVTSRGMLGLQAQLQVSGFEVEAFTWDNYKQANAPIIIGYSGGGSRATWLKFPIELMILYDPSPSWQMEPIGTNVKKVICYQNTSPMMLGLGGGVAIGPQVETIMVSEQHLLIQYDQSLHNRTLHAIAAMERGHV
;
A
#
# COMPACT_ATOMS: atom_id res chain seq x y z
N MET A 1 9.89 -11.67 -1.68
CA MET A 1 9.36 -11.23 -0.37
C MET A 1 8.57 -9.94 -0.54
N ILE A 2 7.44 -9.84 0.13
CA ILE A 2 6.52 -8.69 0.10
C ILE A 2 6.13 -8.37 1.53
N ASP A 3 6.13 -7.10 1.91
CA ASP A 3 5.61 -6.64 3.18
C ASP A 3 4.36 -5.80 2.98
N ILE A 4 3.31 -6.08 3.77
CA ILE A 4 2.06 -5.32 3.79
C ILE A 4 1.98 -4.51 5.07
N LEU A 5 1.83 -3.20 4.93
CA LEU A 5 1.61 -2.28 6.05
C LEU A 5 0.11 -2.00 6.19
N LEU A 6 -0.47 -2.49 7.26
CA LEU A 6 -1.90 -2.38 7.54
C LEU A 6 -2.24 -1.00 8.09
N GLY A 7 -3.39 -0.49 7.69
CA GLY A 7 -3.93 0.73 8.27
C GLY A 7 -4.48 0.50 9.67
N GLY A 8 -4.61 1.58 10.43
CA GLY A 8 -5.25 1.60 11.74
C GLY A 8 -6.20 2.78 11.84
N LEU A 9 -7.20 2.68 12.70
CA LEU A 9 -8.19 3.71 12.92
C LEU A 9 -8.35 3.96 14.43
N TRP A 10 -7.91 5.12 14.90
CA TRP A 10 -8.13 5.60 16.28
C TRP A 10 -7.87 4.55 17.37
N GLY A 11 -6.69 3.93 17.34
CA GLY A 11 -6.30 2.91 18.32
C GLY A 11 -6.88 1.51 18.08
N TRP A 12 -7.64 1.31 17.00
CA TRP A 12 -8.08 -0.02 16.59
C TRP A 12 -6.93 -0.80 15.95
N ASP A 13 -6.88 -2.08 16.24
CA ASP A 13 -5.90 -2.99 15.69
C ASP A 13 -5.98 -3.01 14.16
N GLY A 14 -4.86 -2.81 13.49
CA GLY A 14 -4.76 -2.83 12.03
C GLY A 14 -5.24 -4.15 11.40
N TYR A 15 -5.10 -5.26 12.09
CA TYR A 15 -5.64 -6.56 11.63
C TYR A 15 -7.16 -6.57 11.56
N VAL A 16 -7.84 -5.84 12.44
CA VAL A 16 -9.31 -5.72 12.43
C VAL A 16 -9.78 -4.79 11.34
N THR A 17 -9.10 -3.67 11.15
CA THR A 17 -9.50 -2.61 10.21
C THR A 17 -9.03 -2.84 8.79
N SER A 18 -8.09 -3.75 8.56
CA SER A 18 -7.47 -4.01 7.26
C SER A 18 -7.69 -5.45 6.76
N ARG A 19 -8.86 -6.00 7.00
CA ARG A 19 -9.19 -7.38 6.60
C ARG A 19 -9.09 -7.62 5.09
N GLY A 20 -9.40 -6.62 4.28
CA GLY A 20 -9.24 -6.71 2.82
C GLY A 20 -7.78 -6.87 2.42
N MET A 21 -6.87 -6.23 3.14
CA MET A 21 -5.42 -6.37 2.91
C MET A 21 -4.92 -7.75 3.35
N LEU A 22 -5.50 -8.34 4.41
CA LEU A 22 -5.22 -9.73 4.79
C LEU A 22 -5.74 -10.72 3.74
N GLY A 23 -6.83 -10.39 3.06
CA GLY A 23 -7.31 -11.14 1.89
C GLY A 23 -6.33 -11.07 0.74
N LEU A 24 -5.77 -9.91 0.46
CA LEU A 24 -4.70 -9.75 -0.53
C LEU A 24 -3.44 -10.55 -0.15
N GLN A 25 -3.04 -10.53 1.12
CA GLN A 25 -1.94 -11.34 1.63
C GLN A 25 -2.15 -12.82 1.30
N ALA A 26 -3.34 -13.34 1.60
CA ALA A 26 -3.67 -14.74 1.32
C ALA A 26 -3.59 -15.07 -0.18
N GLN A 27 -4.09 -14.19 -1.05
CA GLN A 27 -4.02 -14.36 -2.50
C GLN A 27 -2.57 -14.38 -3.00
N LEU A 28 -1.73 -13.49 -2.49
CA LEU A 28 -0.30 -13.46 -2.84
C LEU A 28 0.42 -14.73 -2.38
N GLN A 29 0.13 -15.21 -1.17
CA GLN A 29 0.70 -16.45 -0.66
C GLN A 29 0.30 -17.66 -1.50
N VAL A 30 -0.97 -17.76 -1.89
CA VAL A 30 -1.46 -18.82 -2.80
C VAL A 30 -0.76 -18.74 -4.17
N SER A 31 -0.41 -17.53 -4.61
CA SER A 31 0.34 -17.29 -5.85
C SER A 31 1.85 -17.59 -5.71
N GLY A 32 2.30 -18.04 -4.56
CA GLY A 32 3.69 -18.48 -4.34
C GLY A 32 4.62 -17.39 -3.79
N PHE A 33 4.09 -16.21 -3.40
CA PHE A 33 4.90 -15.16 -2.80
C PHE A 33 5.04 -15.37 -1.30
N GLU A 34 6.22 -15.03 -0.79
CA GLU A 34 6.47 -14.89 0.65
C GLU A 34 6.01 -13.50 1.08
N VAL A 35 5.03 -13.43 2.00
CA VAL A 35 4.36 -12.20 2.40
C VAL A 35 4.24 -12.11 3.91
N GLU A 36 4.67 -10.98 4.47
CA GLU A 36 4.44 -10.63 5.87
C GLU A 36 3.53 -9.41 5.97
N ALA A 37 2.79 -9.28 7.06
CA ALA A 37 1.95 -8.13 7.34
C ALA A 37 2.32 -7.52 8.68
N PHE A 38 2.44 -6.20 8.71
CA PHE A 38 2.75 -5.41 9.90
C PHE A 38 1.68 -4.34 10.08
N THR A 39 1.34 -4.03 11.32
CA THR A 39 0.50 -2.87 11.62
C THR A 39 1.27 -1.57 11.33
N TRP A 40 0.56 -0.47 11.06
CA TRP A 40 1.15 0.81 10.68
C TRP A 40 2.19 1.34 11.70
N ASP A 41 2.00 1.07 12.97
CA ASP A 41 2.91 1.46 14.05
C ASP A 41 4.18 0.58 14.14
N ASN A 42 4.14 -0.60 13.52
CA ASN A 42 5.28 -1.51 13.39
C ASN A 42 5.97 -1.44 12.01
N TYR A 43 5.74 -0.39 11.24
CA TYR A 43 6.25 -0.24 9.87
C TYR A 43 7.78 -0.39 9.77
N LYS A 44 8.52 -0.08 10.82
CA LYS A 44 9.99 -0.20 10.84
C LYS A 44 10.48 -1.65 10.76
N GLN A 45 9.63 -2.63 10.96
CA GLN A 45 9.96 -4.05 10.79
C GLN A 45 9.97 -4.47 9.31
N ALA A 46 9.38 -3.68 8.43
CA ALA A 46 9.37 -3.95 6.99
C ALA A 46 10.78 -3.83 6.41
N ASN A 47 11.14 -4.78 5.56
CA ASN A 47 12.44 -4.83 4.89
C ASN A 47 12.40 -5.47 3.49
N ALA A 48 11.22 -5.81 2.99
CA ALA A 48 11.05 -6.43 1.68
C ALA A 48 11.23 -5.42 0.54
N PRO A 49 11.70 -5.86 -0.64
CA PRO A 49 11.84 -4.99 -1.81
C PRO A 49 10.50 -4.55 -2.41
N ILE A 50 9.39 -5.21 -2.03
CA ILE A 50 8.04 -4.84 -2.43
C ILE A 50 7.26 -4.49 -1.18
N ILE A 51 6.70 -3.28 -1.17
CA ILE A 51 5.90 -2.75 -0.05
C ILE A 51 4.49 -2.45 -0.55
N ILE A 52 3.49 -2.96 0.17
CA ILE A 52 2.09 -2.62 -0.05
C ILE A 52 1.58 -1.93 1.22
N GLY A 53 0.95 -0.78 1.09
CA GLY A 53 0.45 -0.03 2.24
C GLY A 53 -1.00 0.40 2.05
N TYR A 54 -1.81 0.31 3.10
CA TYR A 54 -3.18 0.78 3.13
C TYR A 54 -3.38 1.82 4.22
N SER A 55 -4.05 2.93 3.89
CA SER A 55 -4.41 3.98 4.85
C SER A 55 -3.19 4.50 5.63
N GLY A 56 -3.18 4.42 6.95
CA GLY A 56 -2.02 4.78 7.79
C GLY A 56 -0.76 3.96 7.48
N GLY A 57 -0.91 2.69 7.08
CA GLY A 57 0.19 1.87 6.59
C GLY A 57 0.75 2.39 5.26
N GLY A 58 -0.12 2.92 4.40
CA GLY A 58 0.29 3.57 3.15
C GLY A 58 1.11 4.83 3.39
N SER A 59 0.69 5.71 4.30
CA SER A 59 1.49 6.89 4.64
C SER A 59 2.82 6.53 5.32
N ARG A 60 2.84 5.52 6.18
CA ARG A 60 4.07 5.03 6.81
C ARG A 60 5.03 4.38 5.82
N ALA A 61 4.52 3.76 4.76
CA ALA A 61 5.37 3.23 3.68
C ALA A 61 6.29 4.31 3.08
N THR A 62 5.80 5.54 2.97
CA THR A 62 6.59 6.67 2.44
C THR A 62 7.75 7.09 3.36
N TRP A 63 7.77 6.64 4.62
CA TRP A 63 8.82 6.93 5.59
C TRP A 63 9.99 5.94 5.53
N LEU A 64 9.83 4.82 4.80
CA LEU A 64 10.88 3.80 4.68
C LEU A 64 12.07 4.33 3.86
N LYS A 65 13.28 4.00 4.28
CA LYS A 65 14.52 4.55 3.70
C LYS A 65 15.43 3.51 3.05
N PHE A 66 15.09 2.22 3.15
CA PHE A 66 15.84 1.17 2.45
C PHE A 66 15.43 1.08 0.96
N PRO A 67 16.21 0.39 0.10
CA PRO A 67 15.86 0.25 -1.31
C PRO A 67 14.55 -0.53 -1.52
N ILE A 68 13.60 0.08 -2.24
CA ILE A 68 12.29 -0.50 -2.57
C ILE A 68 12.15 -0.51 -4.09
N GLU A 69 11.90 -1.69 -4.65
CA GLU A 69 11.69 -1.86 -6.08
C GLU A 69 10.29 -1.42 -6.52
N LEU A 70 9.27 -1.76 -5.71
CA LEU A 70 7.88 -1.43 -5.98
C LEU A 70 7.13 -1.11 -4.68
N MET A 71 6.46 0.02 -4.67
CA MET A 71 5.56 0.41 -3.58
C MET A 71 4.16 0.56 -4.14
N ILE A 72 3.17 -0.09 -3.51
CA ILE A 72 1.76 -0.01 -3.92
C ILE A 72 0.95 0.53 -2.75
N LEU A 73 0.26 1.64 -2.96
CA LEU A 73 -0.48 2.35 -1.93
C LEU A 73 -1.97 2.29 -2.22
N TYR A 74 -2.75 1.84 -1.24
CA TYR A 74 -4.20 1.78 -1.27
C TYR A 74 -4.75 2.93 -0.42
N ASP A 75 -5.14 4.01 -1.08
CA ASP A 75 -5.69 5.23 -0.47
C ASP A 75 -4.97 5.63 0.82
N PRO A 76 -3.71 6.04 0.73
CA PRO A 76 -2.93 6.37 1.92
C PRO A 76 -3.61 7.48 2.72
N SER A 77 -3.29 7.55 4.01
CA SER A 77 -3.75 8.63 4.91
C SER A 77 -3.39 10.01 4.35
N PRO A 78 -4.05 11.08 4.80
CA PRO A 78 -3.86 12.42 4.24
C PRO A 78 -2.39 12.82 4.06
N SER A 79 -2.12 13.62 3.03
CA SER A 79 -0.77 13.97 2.59
C SER A 79 0.12 14.57 3.68
N TRP A 80 -0.45 15.23 4.71
CA TRP A 80 0.32 15.76 5.82
C TRP A 80 0.96 14.67 6.71
N GLN A 81 0.52 13.41 6.57
CA GLN A 81 1.13 12.24 7.23
C GLN A 81 2.17 11.54 6.36
N MET A 82 2.33 11.96 5.11
CA MET A 82 3.20 11.33 4.14
C MET A 82 4.50 12.11 3.97
N GLU A 83 5.57 11.38 3.63
CA GLU A 83 6.80 11.94 3.11
C GLU A 83 6.77 11.96 1.58
N PRO A 84 7.45 12.91 0.91
CA PRO A 84 7.73 12.79 -0.52
C PRO A 84 8.45 11.48 -0.81
N ILE A 85 8.14 10.85 -1.94
CA ILE A 85 8.77 9.58 -2.31
C ILE A 85 10.26 9.81 -2.57
N GLY A 86 11.09 9.12 -1.80
CA GLY A 86 12.53 9.21 -1.90
C GLY A 86 13.10 8.46 -3.12
N THR A 87 14.35 8.74 -3.43
CA THR A 87 15.10 8.08 -4.52
C THR A 87 15.40 6.60 -4.24
N ASN A 88 15.16 6.17 -3.01
CA ASN A 88 15.26 4.75 -2.61
C ASN A 88 14.12 3.89 -3.15
N VAL A 89 13.05 4.50 -3.66
CA VAL A 89 11.89 3.80 -4.25
C VAL A 89 11.93 3.94 -5.76
N LYS A 90 11.95 2.82 -6.51
CA LYS A 90 12.03 2.84 -7.97
C LYS A 90 10.70 3.14 -8.65
N LYS A 91 9.62 2.52 -8.16
CA LYS A 91 8.28 2.69 -8.73
C LYS A 91 7.22 2.73 -7.64
N VAL A 92 6.25 3.61 -7.80
CA VAL A 92 5.07 3.69 -6.93
C VAL A 92 3.80 3.61 -7.77
N ILE A 93 2.86 2.77 -7.33
CA ILE A 93 1.47 2.76 -7.82
C ILE A 93 0.59 3.18 -6.66
N CYS A 94 -0.15 4.28 -6.82
CA CYS A 94 -1.02 4.80 -5.78
C CYS A 94 -2.47 4.74 -6.26
N TYR A 95 -3.29 3.91 -5.62
CA TYR A 95 -4.74 3.92 -5.81
C TYR A 95 -5.34 4.96 -4.89
N GLN A 96 -5.82 6.04 -5.48
CA GLN A 96 -6.35 7.19 -4.74
C GLN A 96 -7.86 7.28 -4.88
N ASN A 97 -8.56 7.43 -3.77
CA ASN A 97 -10.00 7.65 -3.75
C ASN A 97 -10.31 9.06 -4.30
N THR A 98 -11.31 9.15 -5.19
CA THR A 98 -11.80 10.41 -5.73
C THR A 98 -12.91 11.04 -4.89
N SER A 99 -13.54 10.29 -3.99
CA SER A 99 -14.64 10.77 -3.16
C SER A 99 -14.12 11.60 -1.99
N PRO A 100 -14.84 12.68 -1.59
CA PRO A 100 -14.52 13.41 -0.37
C PRO A 100 -14.53 12.46 0.83
N MET A 101 -13.49 12.51 1.64
CA MET A 101 -13.34 11.62 2.77
C MET A 101 -14.03 12.16 4.01
N MET A 102 -14.87 11.33 4.61
CA MET A 102 -15.32 11.57 5.98
C MET A 102 -14.13 11.45 6.92
N LEU A 103 -13.95 12.42 7.78
CA LEU A 103 -12.96 12.39 8.88
C LEU A 103 -11.49 12.38 8.44
N GLY A 104 -11.17 12.67 7.19
CA GLY A 104 -9.79 12.74 6.69
C GLY A 104 -9.03 11.42 6.73
N LEU A 105 -9.72 10.30 6.53
CA LEU A 105 -9.14 8.96 6.65
C LEU A 105 -8.30 8.52 5.46
N GLY A 106 -8.39 9.20 4.34
CA GLY A 106 -7.66 8.84 3.12
C GLY A 106 -7.34 10.08 2.30
N GLY A 107 -7.19 9.90 0.98
CA GLY A 107 -6.93 11.00 0.04
C GLY A 107 -5.50 11.51 0.07
N GLY A 108 -4.55 10.77 0.65
CA GLY A 108 -3.13 11.10 0.57
C GLY A 108 -2.64 11.01 -0.86
N VAL A 109 -1.78 11.95 -1.27
CA VAL A 109 -1.20 12.02 -2.61
C VAL A 109 0.28 11.70 -2.53
N ALA A 110 0.70 10.61 -3.16
CA ALA A 110 2.12 10.30 -3.31
C ALA A 110 2.75 11.25 -4.33
N ILE A 111 3.89 11.85 -3.97
CA ILE A 111 4.57 12.85 -4.80
C ILE A 111 5.96 12.34 -5.17
N GLY A 112 6.24 12.32 -6.48
CA GLY A 112 7.54 11.93 -7.02
C GLY A 112 7.44 11.60 -8.50
N PRO A 113 8.56 11.66 -9.26
CA PRO A 113 8.54 11.37 -10.70
C PRO A 113 8.26 9.89 -11.02
N GLN A 114 8.50 8.98 -10.06
CA GLN A 114 8.29 7.54 -10.20
C GLN A 114 6.85 7.10 -9.85
N VAL A 115 5.96 8.05 -9.51
CA VAL A 115 4.61 7.76 -9.05
C VAL A 115 3.62 7.68 -10.20
N GLU A 116 2.88 6.58 -10.27
CA GLU A 116 1.68 6.42 -11.08
C GLU A 116 0.46 6.46 -10.16
N THR A 117 -0.40 7.45 -10.33
CA THR A 117 -1.63 7.57 -9.55
C THR A 117 -2.81 7.08 -10.37
N ILE A 118 -3.58 6.15 -9.80
CA ILE A 118 -4.79 5.58 -10.39
C ILE A 118 -5.97 6.01 -9.52
N MET A 119 -6.85 6.83 -10.10
CA MET A 119 -8.04 7.32 -9.40
C MET A 119 -9.09 6.21 -9.36
N VAL A 120 -9.67 6.00 -8.18
CA VAL A 120 -10.73 5.00 -7.95
C VAL A 120 -11.91 5.64 -7.24
N SER A 121 -13.10 5.12 -7.45
CA SER A 121 -14.36 5.67 -6.90
C SER A 121 -14.77 5.02 -5.57
N GLU A 122 -14.15 3.92 -5.18
CA GLU A 122 -14.47 3.26 -3.92
C GLU A 122 -14.13 4.14 -2.72
N GLN A 123 -14.96 4.03 -1.69
CA GLN A 123 -14.71 4.69 -0.40
C GLN A 123 -13.47 4.10 0.27
N HIS A 124 -12.84 4.90 1.12
CA HIS A 124 -11.60 4.56 1.82
C HIS A 124 -11.63 3.17 2.49
N LEU A 125 -12.70 2.85 3.23
CA LEU A 125 -12.81 1.58 3.93
C LEU A 125 -13.08 0.39 3.00
N LEU A 126 -13.60 0.63 1.79
CA LEU A 126 -13.97 -0.40 0.83
C LEU A 126 -12.88 -0.70 -0.21
N ILE A 127 -11.99 0.25 -0.48
CA ILE A 127 -10.93 0.11 -1.49
C ILE A 127 -10.05 -1.12 -1.24
N GLN A 128 -9.83 -1.47 0.02
CA GLN A 128 -9.04 -2.64 0.41
C GLN A 128 -9.66 -3.98 -0.01
N TYR A 129 -10.97 -4.00 -0.28
CA TYR A 129 -11.70 -5.21 -0.71
C TYR A 129 -11.86 -5.30 -2.22
N ASP A 130 -11.42 -4.29 -2.98
CA ASP A 130 -11.60 -4.25 -4.42
C ASP A 130 -10.76 -5.33 -5.11
N GLN A 131 -11.44 -6.37 -5.59
CA GLN A 131 -10.79 -7.50 -6.24
C GLN A 131 -10.08 -7.10 -7.53
N SER A 132 -10.56 -6.08 -8.25
CA SER A 132 -9.88 -5.60 -9.46
C SER A 132 -8.55 -4.95 -9.14
N LEU A 133 -8.45 -4.23 -8.02
CA LEU A 133 -7.20 -3.66 -7.53
C LEU A 133 -6.24 -4.74 -7.01
N HIS A 134 -6.76 -5.76 -6.33
CA HIS A 134 -5.97 -6.93 -5.94
C HIS A 134 -5.36 -7.61 -7.16
N ASN A 135 -6.14 -7.83 -8.22
CA ASN A 135 -5.66 -8.41 -9.46
C ASN A 135 -4.60 -7.53 -10.14
N ARG A 136 -4.80 -6.22 -10.17
CA ARG A 136 -3.80 -5.27 -10.68
C ARG A 136 -2.50 -5.33 -9.88
N THR A 137 -2.60 -5.44 -8.57
CA THR A 137 -1.44 -5.59 -7.67
C THR A 137 -0.67 -6.87 -7.98
N LEU A 138 -1.35 -8.01 -8.10
CA LEU A 138 -0.72 -9.26 -8.49
C LEU A 138 -0.02 -9.15 -9.85
N HIS A 139 -0.67 -8.55 -10.85
CA HIS A 139 -0.09 -8.34 -12.17
C HIS A 139 1.14 -7.42 -12.12
N ALA A 140 1.10 -6.33 -11.36
CA ALA A 140 2.24 -5.41 -11.23
C ALA A 140 3.46 -6.10 -10.61
N ILE A 141 3.24 -6.90 -9.57
CA ILE A 141 4.29 -7.67 -8.91
C ILE A 141 4.88 -8.71 -9.86
N ALA A 142 4.04 -9.48 -10.55
CA ALA A 142 4.47 -10.47 -11.51
C ALA A 142 5.24 -9.85 -12.70
N ALA A 143 4.81 -8.69 -13.18
CA ALA A 143 5.50 -7.95 -14.24
C ALA A 143 6.87 -7.45 -13.78
N MET A 144 6.99 -6.97 -12.55
CA MET A 144 8.26 -6.53 -11.99
C MET A 144 9.25 -7.69 -11.88
N GLU A 145 8.82 -8.85 -11.42
CA GLU A 145 9.70 -10.03 -11.33
C GLU A 145 10.17 -10.51 -12.71
N ARG A 146 9.31 -10.43 -13.72
CA ARG A 146 9.69 -10.73 -15.13
C ARG A 146 10.56 -9.64 -15.74
N GLY A 147 10.39 -8.39 -15.34
CA GLY A 147 11.13 -7.25 -15.86
C GLY A 147 12.61 -7.21 -15.46
N HIS A 148 13.02 -8.07 -14.54
CA HIS A 148 14.43 -8.31 -14.24
C HIS A 148 15.10 -9.27 -15.22
N VAL A 149 14.36 -9.71 -16.19
CA VAL A 149 14.85 -10.57 -17.28
C VAL A 149 15.50 -9.72 -18.36
#